data_852b2a0b5ac4bca85c178e0ce833a1fd
#
_entry.id   852b2a0b5ac4bca85c178e0ce833a1fd
#
_cell.length_a   1.000
_cell.length_b   1.000
_cell.length_c   1.000
_cell.angle_alpha   90.00
_cell.angle_beta   90.00
_cell.angle_gamma   90.00
#
_symmetry.space_group_name_H-M   'P 1'
#
loop_
_entity.id
_entity.type
_entity.pdbx_description
1 polymer ?
#
loop_
_entity_poly.entity_id
_entity_poly.type
_entity_poly.pdbx_seq_one_letter_code
_entity_poly.pdbx_strand_id
1 'polypeptide(L)'
;MIVSIRGAAGVILGALLLGSSAACISSYAAEIPASTSSDFALPNLLSAEDASRYRDIFTLEAQRKWRDADREIAALTDRLLMPEVEAQRYLSPNYRATYAELRDWLAKYADAPSASRIHALALKRRPKGEPEPPTAIVGTGTAAAASHDRPRSIGAADEAAYANGGQSQAWLAGLAAWRAGHMDAARKHFEAAAHAGASSWAISAAAFWAARAELRSGHPELFNYWLGIAAQNPRTFYGLLARRTLGVDSYIEFDPQGFGALEAQIMTGIPAGRRALALIQIGDTARAEAELRGLSLRGSNDVQRAIVALADRTNMASLSVEIAAHVAEDQDSHSDRAQYPVPRWKPRGGFHVDRALIYGLMRQESKFRPVAHNPSGASGLMQLMPGTARTMAAHTGVHGPVSDPAVNLTLAQQYVIELLNDDRVNGNLLYFAVAYNRGPNALAGVKNASKNGDPLLFIEGISNRETRLFIHQVMTNYWIYRLRLGQPTPDLDALAAGEWPIYTALDNSAEAPIRHAENR
;
A
#
# COMPACT_ATOMS: atom_id res chain seq x y z
N MET A 1 73.85 -5.60 -30.69
CA MET A 1 74.74 -4.73 -29.94
C MET A 1 74.24 -4.69 -28.51
N ILE A 2 75.01 -5.31 -27.65
CA ILE A 2 74.80 -5.64 -26.25
C ILE A 2 75.01 -4.37 -25.45
N VAL A 3 74.15 -4.08 -24.41
CA VAL A 3 74.64 -3.63 -23.10
C VAL A 3 73.65 -3.99 -22.04
N SER A 4 74.08 -4.85 -21.15
CA SER A 4 73.49 -5.22 -19.84
C SER A 4 74.05 -4.30 -18.77
N ILE A 5 73.26 -3.90 -17.79
CA ILE A 5 73.80 -3.50 -16.50
C ILE A 5 72.90 -4.09 -15.39
N ARG A 6 73.57 -4.87 -14.54
CA ARG A 6 73.12 -5.43 -13.26
C ARG A 6 73.36 -4.40 -12.13
N GLY A 7 72.57 -4.51 -11.07
CA GLY A 7 72.90 -3.92 -9.73
C GLY A 7 71.65 -3.87 -8.86
N ALA A 8 71.53 -4.61 -7.97
CA ALA A 8 71.97 -4.96 -6.62
C ALA A 8 70.79 -4.95 -5.64
N ALA A 9 70.69 -6.00 -4.87
CA ALA A 9 69.73 -6.31 -3.85
C ALA A 9 69.81 -5.38 -2.61
N GLY A 10 68.66 -5.05 -2.02
CA GLY A 10 68.53 -4.53 -0.68
C GLY A 10 67.37 -5.22 0.03
N VAL A 11 67.71 -6.20 0.88
CA VAL A 11 66.77 -6.89 1.75
C VAL A 11 66.52 -5.98 2.95
N ILE A 12 65.26 -5.56 3.18
CA ILE A 12 64.82 -5.02 4.46
C ILE A 12 63.71 -5.92 5.03
N LEU A 13 64.05 -6.59 6.08
CA LEU A 13 63.17 -7.41 6.95
C LEU A 13 62.26 -6.46 7.71
N GLY A 14 60.97 -6.41 7.42
CA GLY A 14 59.96 -5.68 8.18
C GLY A 14 58.95 -6.66 8.76
N ALA A 15 58.92 -6.76 10.08
CA ALA A 15 58.04 -7.62 10.86
C ALA A 15 56.55 -7.35 10.59
N LEU A 16 55.81 -8.38 10.17
CA LEU A 16 54.37 -8.38 10.14
C LEU A 16 53.82 -8.52 11.55
N LEU A 17 53.33 -7.43 12.13
CA LEU A 17 52.41 -7.44 13.23
C LEU A 17 51.01 -7.74 12.70
N LEU A 18 50.53 -8.94 12.92
CA LEU A 18 49.11 -9.33 12.73
C LEU A 18 48.29 -8.63 13.78
N GLY A 19 47.79 -7.44 13.42
CA GLY A 19 46.71 -6.75 14.17
C GLY A 19 45.39 -7.35 13.77
N SER A 20 44.79 -8.15 14.63
CA SER A 20 43.39 -8.60 14.53
C SER A 20 42.47 -7.38 14.63
N SER A 21 42.08 -6.83 13.52
CA SER A 21 40.99 -5.85 13.46
C SER A 21 39.68 -6.62 13.62
N ALA A 22 39.22 -6.78 14.87
CA ALA A 22 37.81 -7.05 15.11
C ALA A 22 37.01 -5.88 14.59
N ALA A 23 36.47 -6.01 13.38
CA ALA A 23 35.48 -5.09 12.88
C ALA A 23 34.25 -5.21 13.80
N CYS A 24 34.08 -4.23 14.70
CA CYS A 24 32.80 -3.97 15.34
C CYS A 24 31.79 -3.70 14.23
N ILE A 25 31.00 -4.71 13.90
CA ILE A 25 29.74 -4.52 13.17
C ILE A 25 28.85 -3.75 14.16
N SER A 26 28.88 -2.43 14.05
CA SER A 26 27.96 -1.54 14.74
C SER A 26 26.56 -1.92 14.27
N SER A 27 25.77 -2.46 15.19
CA SER A 27 24.36 -2.76 14.96
C SER A 27 23.65 -1.47 14.57
N TYR A 28 23.38 -1.32 13.28
CA TYR A 28 22.42 -0.31 12.79
C TYR A 28 21.00 -0.77 13.17
N ALA A 29 20.66 -0.63 14.44
CA ALA A 29 19.29 -0.41 14.83
C ALA A 29 18.99 1.05 14.42
N ALA A 30 18.65 1.28 13.16
CA ALA A 30 18.07 2.55 12.77
C ALA A 30 16.70 2.63 13.46
N GLU A 31 16.67 3.25 14.65
CA GLU A 31 15.45 3.91 15.10
C GLU A 31 15.01 4.77 13.90
N ILE A 32 13.80 4.51 13.39
CA ILE A 32 13.18 5.40 12.40
C ILE A 32 13.29 6.78 13.03
N PRO A 33 14.06 7.73 12.47
CA PRO A 33 14.17 9.03 13.07
C PRO A 33 12.75 9.54 13.24
N ALA A 34 12.35 9.82 14.48
CA ALA A 34 11.08 10.47 14.75
C ALA A 34 11.04 11.66 13.80
N SER A 35 10.11 11.63 12.84
CA SER A 35 10.04 12.64 11.80
C SER A 35 10.18 13.99 12.47
N THR A 36 11.16 14.79 12.07
CA THR A 36 11.21 16.22 12.34
C THR A 36 10.10 16.89 11.54
N SER A 37 8.85 16.42 11.78
CA SER A 37 7.67 17.17 11.40
C SER A 37 7.68 18.41 12.26
N SER A 38 7.65 19.57 11.62
CA SER A 38 7.49 20.86 12.26
C SER A 38 6.61 20.75 13.51
N ASP A 39 7.01 21.36 14.62
CA ASP A 39 6.31 21.41 15.91
C ASP A 39 4.90 22.08 15.84
N PHE A 40 4.33 22.18 14.65
CA PHE A 40 3.02 22.77 14.45
C PHE A 40 1.94 21.90 15.07
N ALA A 41 1.39 22.32 16.21
CA ALA A 41 0.28 21.59 16.84
C ALA A 41 -0.97 21.58 15.97
N LEU A 42 -1.68 20.44 15.91
CA LEU A 42 -2.98 20.40 15.25
C LEU A 42 -3.95 21.37 15.95
N PRO A 43 -4.77 22.14 15.19
CA PRO A 43 -5.75 23.04 15.78
C PRO A 43 -6.72 22.30 16.70
N ASN A 44 -6.83 22.74 17.94
CA ASN A 44 -7.89 22.32 18.84
C ASN A 44 -9.12 23.21 18.61
N LEU A 45 -10.17 22.64 18.02
CA LEU A 45 -11.39 23.36 17.67
C LEU A 45 -12.45 23.32 18.78
N LEU A 46 -12.40 22.30 19.62
CA LEU A 46 -13.29 22.13 20.75
C LEU A 46 -12.55 22.49 22.05
N SER A 47 -13.29 23.01 23.03
CA SER A 47 -12.80 23.07 24.40
C SER A 47 -12.51 21.66 24.93
N ALA A 48 -11.66 21.54 25.95
CA ALA A 48 -11.39 20.24 26.58
C ALA A 48 -12.67 19.59 27.12
N GLU A 49 -13.59 20.43 27.60
CA GLU A 49 -14.89 20.00 28.15
C GLU A 49 -15.81 19.48 27.05
N ASP A 50 -16.01 20.22 25.94
CA ASP A 50 -16.82 19.78 24.81
C ASP A 50 -16.22 18.54 24.16
N ALA A 51 -14.90 18.45 24.03
CA ALA A 51 -14.22 17.26 23.52
C ALA A 51 -14.48 16.02 24.38
N SER A 52 -14.55 16.17 25.71
CA SER A 52 -14.94 15.08 26.61
C SER A 52 -16.42 14.71 26.44
N ARG A 53 -17.31 15.71 26.43
CA ARG A 53 -18.75 15.49 26.24
C ARG A 53 -19.06 14.78 24.92
N TYR A 54 -18.41 15.14 23.83
CA TYR A 54 -18.61 14.44 22.55
C TYR A 54 -18.20 12.96 22.60
N ARG A 55 -17.11 12.59 23.29
CA ARG A 55 -16.75 11.17 23.50
C ARG A 55 -17.82 10.42 24.26
N ASP A 56 -18.35 11.04 25.31
CA ASP A 56 -19.45 10.48 26.12
C ASP A 56 -20.74 10.35 25.32
N ILE A 57 -21.11 11.38 24.56
CA ILE A 57 -22.27 11.38 23.67
C ILE A 57 -22.19 10.22 22.67
N PHE A 58 -21.08 10.08 21.93
CA PHE A 58 -20.95 8.99 20.97
C PHE A 58 -21.03 7.61 21.62
N THR A 59 -20.48 7.47 22.83
CA THR A 59 -20.58 6.24 23.62
C THR A 59 -21.99 5.94 24.07
N LEU A 60 -22.69 6.93 24.59
CA LEU A 60 -24.08 6.81 25.05
C LEU A 60 -25.04 6.49 23.88
N GLU A 61 -24.84 7.15 22.73
CA GLU A 61 -25.57 6.87 21.50
C GLU A 61 -25.36 5.42 21.02
N ALA A 62 -24.12 4.91 21.06
CA ALA A 62 -23.82 3.52 20.72
C ALA A 62 -24.50 2.54 21.69
N GLN A 63 -24.61 2.89 22.97
CA GLN A 63 -25.31 2.13 24.00
C GLN A 63 -26.84 2.32 24.00
N ARG A 64 -27.39 3.17 23.11
CA ARG A 64 -28.82 3.48 23.01
C ARG A 64 -29.38 4.19 24.26
N LYS A 65 -28.53 4.88 25.00
CA LYS A 65 -28.89 5.67 26.18
C LYS A 65 -29.26 7.11 25.78
N TRP A 66 -30.30 7.22 24.94
CA TRP A 66 -30.67 8.49 24.29
C TRP A 66 -30.90 9.64 25.28
N ARG A 67 -31.59 9.39 26.42
CA ARG A 67 -31.86 10.43 27.42
C ARG A 67 -30.59 10.94 28.11
N ASP A 68 -29.60 10.06 28.29
CA ASP A 68 -28.33 10.44 28.89
C ASP A 68 -27.50 11.24 27.88
N ALA A 69 -27.49 10.80 26.62
CA ALA A 69 -26.89 11.55 25.53
C ALA A 69 -27.53 12.95 25.36
N ASP A 70 -28.84 13.07 25.46
CA ASP A 70 -29.55 14.36 25.36
C ASP A 70 -29.12 15.34 26.45
N ARG A 71 -28.82 14.87 27.67
CA ARG A 71 -28.30 15.73 28.75
C ARG A 71 -26.90 16.27 28.42
N GLU A 72 -26.03 15.42 27.91
CA GLU A 72 -24.70 15.87 27.50
C GLU A 72 -24.75 16.80 26.27
N ILE A 73 -25.62 16.52 25.29
CA ILE A 73 -25.89 17.41 24.15
C ILE A 73 -26.39 18.78 24.58
N ALA A 74 -27.29 18.84 25.61
CA ALA A 74 -27.79 20.09 26.12
C ALA A 74 -26.71 20.96 26.80
N ALA A 75 -25.66 20.34 27.31
CA ALA A 75 -24.54 20.99 27.99
C ALA A 75 -23.38 21.39 27.03
N LEU A 76 -23.46 21.05 25.74
CA LEU A 76 -22.45 21.45 24.73
C LEU A 76 -22.47 22.97 24.50
N THR A 77 -21.28 23.56 24.50
CA THR A 77 -21.08 24.95 24.11
C THR A 77 -20.89 25.07 22.59
N ASP A 78 -20.11 24.15 21.98
CA ASP A 78 -19.92 24.09 20.54
C ASP A 78 -20.61 22.86 19.95
N ARG A 79 -21.42 23.08 18.92
CA ARG A 79 -22.23 22.07 18.24
C ARG A 79 -21.61 21.54 16.93
N LEU A 80 -20.30 21.68 16.76
CA LEU A 80 -19.57 21.37 15.51
C LEU A 80 -19.77 19.93 15.05
N LEU A 81 -19.82 18.95 15.97
CA LEU A 81 -19.96 17.52 15.63
C LEU A 81 -21.41 17.00 15.72
N MET A 82 -22.41 17.89 15.84
CA MET A 82 -23.83 17.47 15.85
C MET A 82 -24.25 16.72 14.59
N PRO A 83 -23.76 17.04 13.37
CA PRO A 83 -24.07 16.23 12.19
C PRO A 83 -23.78 14.74 12.38
N GLU A 84 -22.65 14.41 12.99
CA GLU A 84 -22.22 13.04 13.23
C GLU A 84 -23.00 12.37 14.36
N VAL A 85 -23.32 13.10 15.42
CA VAL A 85 -24.14 12.62 16.54
C VAL A 85 -25.55 12.27 16.07
N GLU A 86 -26.22 13.21 15.39
CA GLU A 86 -27.58 13.03 14.88
C GLU A 86 -27.63 11.94 13.81
N ALA A 87 -26.61 11.85 12.93
CA ALA A 87 -26.52 10.80 11.93
C ALA A 87 -26.38 9.40 12.57
N GLN A 88 -25.58 9.26 13.63
CA GLN A 88 -25.45 8.01 14.37
C GLN A 88 -26.80 7.57 14.96
N ARG A 89 -27.55 8.50 15.55
CA ARG A 89 -28.86 8.25 16.11
C ARG A 89 -29.87 7.85 15.04
N TYR A 90 -30.02 8.66 13.98
CA TYR A 90 -31.02 8.48 12.93
C TYR A 90 -30.82 7.21 12.10
N LEU A 91 -29.58 6.77 11.93
CA LEU A 91 -29.23 5.54 11.23
C LEU A 91 -29.23 4.30 12.13
N SER A 92 -29.44 4.47 13.43
CA SER A 92 -29.59 3.35 14.37
C SER A 92 -30.88 2.57 14.07
N PRO A 93 -30.83 1.22 13.98
CA PRO A 93 -32.04 0.41 13.77
C PRO A 93 -33.05 0.51 14.93
N ASN A 94 -32.60 1.00 16.09
CA ASN A 94 -33.42 1.14 17.31
C ASN A 94 -33.96 2.53 17.53
N TYR A 95 -33.69 3.48 16.62
CA TYR A 95 -34.26 4.81 16.64
C TYR A 95 -35.16 5.03 15.42
N ARG A 96 -36.37 5.53 15.65
CA ARG A 96 -37.32 5.77 14.57
C ARG A 96 -37.35 7.26 14.23
N ALA A 97 -36.33 7.74 13.50
CA ALA A 97 -36.31 9.13 13.05
C ALA A 97 -37.57 9.45 12.22
N THR A 98 -38.15 10.60 12.42
CA THR A 98 -39.28 11.12 11.62
C THR A 98 -38.77 11.67 10.29
N TYR A 99 -39.69 11.84 9.33
CA TYR A 99 -39.36 12.51 8.06
C TYR A 99 -38.86 13.95 8.27
N ALA A 100 -39.48 14.68 9.19
CA ALA A 100 -39.09 16.05 9.51
C ALA A 100 -37.64 16.14 10.04
N GLU A 101 -37.27 15.29 11.01
CA GLU A 101 -35.89 15.24 11.51
C GLU A 101 -34.87 14.96 10.40
N LEU A 102 -35.16 14.01 9.51
CA LEU A 102 -34.25 13.65 8.40
C LEU A 102 -34.14 14.76 7.35
N ARG A 103 -35.27 15.41 7.00
CA ARG A 103 -35.32 16.54 6.07
C ARG A 103 -34.54 17.74 6.62
N ASP A 104 -34.76 18.09 7.89
CA ASP A 104 -34.16 19.25 8.55
C ASP A 104 -32.65 19.03 8.75
N TRP A 105 -32.23 17.78 9.01
CA TRP A 105 -30.82 17.40 9.04
C TRP A 105 -30.17 17.57 7.65
N LEU A 106 -30.82 17.07 6.58
CA LEU A 106 -30.30 17.20 5.22
C LEU A 106 -30.23 18.66 4.75
N ALA A 107 -31.15 19.52 5.20
CA ALA A 107 -31.11 20.94 4.89
C ALA A 107 -29.87 21.65 5.46
N LYS A 108 -29.33 21.14 6.59
CA LYS A 108 -28.17 21.74 7.27
C LYS A 108 -26.83 21.08 6.91
N TYR A 109 -26.84 19.77 6.65
CA TYR A 109 -25.64 18.93 6.63
C TYR A 109 -25.58 18.03 5.38
N ALA A 110 -26.06 18.53 4.25
CA ALA A 110 -26.07 17.77 2.99
C ALA A 110 -24.66 17.35 2.52
N ASP A 111 -23.61 18.01 3.03
CA ASP A 111 -22.20 17.75 2.74
C ASP A 111 -21.56 16.69 3.64
N ALA A 112 -22.24 16.25 4.71
CA ALA A 112 -21.71 15.27 5.64
C ALA A 112 -21.65 13.85 5.02
N PRO A 113 -20.70 12.98 5.44
CA PRO A 113 -20.51 11.64 4.88
C PRO A 113 -21.78 10.76 4.91
N SER A 114 -22.62 10.95 5.92
CA SER A 114 -23.87 10.20 6.11
C SER A 114 -25.04 10.70 5.27
N ALA A 115 -24.90 11.81 4.53
CA ALA A 115 -26.02 12.48 3.87
C ALA A 115 -26.75 11.57 2.86
N SER A 116 -26.05 10.80 2.05
CA SER A 116 -26.67 9.87 1.09
C SER A 116 -27.51 8.79 1.78
N ARG A 117 -27.04 8.27 2.93
CA ARG A 117 -27.77 7.26 3.71
C ARG A 117 -29.00 7.85 4.37
N ILE A 118 -28.89 9.06 4.91
CA ILE A 118 -30.01 9.78 5.52
C ILE A 118 -31.04 10.18 4.46
N HIS A 119 -30.59 10.61 3.27
CA HIS A 119 -31.49 10.91 2.15
C HIS A 119 -32.29 9.67 1.72
N ALA A 120 -31.62 8.52 1.55
CA ALA A 120 -32.29 7.26 1.23
C ALA A 120 -33.32 6.86 2.32
N LEU A 121 -33.01 7.10 3.60
CA LEU A 121 -33.91 6.85 4.71
C LEU A 121 -35.11 7.84 4.71
N ALA A 122 -34.85 9.12 4.41
CA ALA A 122 -35.89 10.16 4.31
C ALA A 122 -36.88 9.82 3.19
N LEU A 123 -36.43 9.41 2.02
CA LEU A 123 -37.30 8.96 0.93
C LEU A 123 -38.20 7.79 1.34
N LYS A 124 -37.69 6.82 2.10
CA LYS A 124 -38.49 5.68 2.61
C LYS A 124 -39.54 6.10 3.64
N ARG A 125 -39.31 7.19 4.35
CA ARG A 125 -40.18 7.67 5.43
C ARG A 125 -41.05 8.88 5.04
N ARG A 126 -40.94 9.34 3.78
CA ARG A 126 -41.67 10.49 3.27
C ARG A 126 -43.18 10.21 3.28
N PRO A 127 -43.99 11.04 3.96
CA PRO A 127 -45.43 10.94 3.90
C PRO A 127 -45.96 11.35 2.50
N LYS A 128 -47.09 10.81 2.12
CA LYS A 128 -47.74 11.17 0.86
C LYS A 128 -48.10 12.67 0.86
N GLY A 129 -47.63 13.39 -0.17
CA GLY A 129 -47.88 14.83 -0.32
C GLY A 129 -46.79 15.75 0.24
N GLU A 130 -45.85 15.22 1.02
CA GLU A 130 -44.71 16.01 1.48
C GLU A 130 -43.68 16.24 0.33
N PRO A 131 -42.96 17.40 0.31
CA PRO A 131 -41.93 17.67 -0.69
C PRO A 131 -40.78 16.67 -0.59
N GLU A 132 -39.95 16.56 -1.64
CA GLU A 132 -38.74 15.74 -1.59
C GLU A 132 -37.72 16.29 -0.59
N PRO A 133 -36.96 15.39 0.10
CA PRO A 133 -35.90 15.85 0.98
C PRO A 133 -34.76 16.45 0.18
N PRO A 134 -34.00 17.40 0.76
CA PRO A 134 -32.78 17.91 0.13
C PRO A 134 -31.82 16.77 -0.27
N THR A 135 -31.24 16.88 -1.46
CA THR A 135 -30.27 15.88 -1.95
C THR A 135 -28.91 16.01 -1.25
N ALA A 136 -28.26 14.89 -1.03
CA ALA A 136 -26.89 14.89 -0.52
C ALA A 136 -25.94 15.55 -1.55
N ILE A 137 -25.00 16.35 -1.07
CA ILE A 137 -23.93 16.93 -1.89
C ILE A 137 -22.84 15.85 -2.02
N VAL A 138 -22.94 15.06 -3.07
CA VAL A 138 -21.90 14.06 -3.43
C VAL A 138 -20.91 14.74 -4.35
N GLY A 139 -19.60 14.51 -4.12
CA GLY A 139 -18.57 15.03 -5.03
C GLY A 139 -18.77 14.54 -6.46
N THR A 140 -18.65 15.45 -7.42
CA THR A 140 -18.73 15.15 -8.85
C THR A 140 -17.44 14.56 -9.44
N GLY A 141 -16.45 14.29 -8.60
CA GLY A 141 -15.27 13.53 -9.01
C GLY A 141 -15.71 12.18 -9.57
N THR A 142 -15.05 11.71 -10.61
CA THR A 142 -15.30 10.47 -11.36
C THR A 142 -15.29 9.17 -10.52
N ALA A 143 -15.24 9.26 -9.22
CA ALA A 143 -15.62 8.21 -8.27
C ALA A 143 -17.14 8.05 -8.29
N ALA A 144 -17.68 7.66 -9.48
CA ALA A 144 -19.03 7.17 -9.59
C ALA A 144 -19.27 6.19 -8.46
N ALA A 145 -20.36 6.45 -7.71
CA ALA A 145 -21.00 5.58 -6.77
C ALA A 145 -20.09 4.44 -6.30
N ALA A 146 -19.46 4.64 -5.16
CA ALA A 146 -18.87 3.53 -4.46
C ALA A 146 -19.97 2.48 -4.24
N SER A 147 -20.12 1.59 -5.19
CA SER A 147 -20.60 0.27 -4.89
C SER A 147 -19.59 -0.24 -3.85
N HIS A 148 -20.08 -0.57 -2.65
CA HIS A 148 -19.27 -1.05 -1.54
C HIS A 148 -18.49 -2.35 -1.87
N ASP A 149 -18.48 -2.80 -3.12
CA ASP A 149 -18.11 -4.14 -3.56
C ASP A 149 -16.84 -4.28 -4.37
N ARG A 150 -16.13 -3.19 -4.68
CA ARG A 150 -14.78 -3.34 -5.25
C ARG A 150 -13.85 -2.27 -4.72
N PRO A 151 -12.75 -2.65 -4.07
CA PRO A 151 -11.62 -1.76 -3.94
C PRO A 151 -11.14 -1.46 -5.37
N ARG A 152 -11.46 -0.27 -5.91
CA ARG A 152 -10.75 0.22 -7.09
C ARG A 152 -9.31 0.39 -6.66
N SER A 153 -8.45 -0.42 -7.25
CA SER A 153 -7.02 -0.37 -7.03
C SER A 153 -6.50 1.01 -7.43
N ILE A 154 -5.57 1.56 -6.66
CA ILE A 154 -4.73 2.69 -7.08
C ILE A 154 -4.04 2.24 -8.35
N GLY A 155 -4.19 3.02 -9.42
CA GLY A 155 -3.82 2.54 -10.73
C GLY A 155 -4.84 1.57 -11.33
N ALA A 156 -6.15 1.68 -11.04
CA ALA A 156 -7.14 0.93 -11.82
C ALA A 156 -7.02 1.30 -13.31
N ALA A 157 -6.66 2.53 -13.63
CA ALA A 157 -6.28 2.95 -14.97
C ALA A 157 -4.92 2.35 -15.37
N ASP A 158 -3.89 2.40 -14.52
CA ASP A 158 -2.58 1.78 -14.74
C ASP A 158 -2.66 0.25 -14.72
N GLU A 159 -3.45 -0.32 -13.82
CA GLU A 159 -3.70 -1.75 -13.76
C GLU A 159 -4.53 -2.24 -14.96
N ALA A 160 -5.53 -1.48 -15.39
CA ALA A 160 -6.27 -1.74 -16.62
C ALA A 160 -5.40 -1.50 -17.86
N ALA A 161 -4.54 -0.48 -17.86
CA ALA A 161 -3.60 -0.19 -18.94
C ALA A 161 -2.47 -1.22 -18.99
N TYR A 162 -1.91 -1.65 -17.86
CA TYR A 162 -0.98 -2.78 -17.79
C TYR A 162 -1.66 -4.08 -18.19
N ALA A 163 -2.88 -4.24 -17.75
CA ALA A 163 -3.71 -5.35 -18.12
C ALA A 163 -3.98 -5.41 -19.63
N ASN A 164 -4.20 -4.30 -20.26
CA ASN A 164 -4.47 -4.20 -21.70
C ASN A 164 -3.17 -4.03 -22.51
N GLY A 165 -2.19 -3.29 -22.01
CA GLY A 165 -0.93 -3.00 -22.68
C GLY A 165 0.16 -4.05 -22.47
N GLY A 166 0.24 -4.68 -21.30
CA GLY A 166 1.19 -5.75 -21.00
C GLY A 166 0.88 -7.08 -21.71
N GLN A 167 -0.23 -7.15 -22.43
CA GLN A 167 -0.60 -8.26 -23.30
C GLN A 167 -0.77 -7.83 -24.76
N SER A 168 -0.07 -6.78 -25.19
CA SER A 168 -0.05 -6.43 -26.62
C SER A 168 0.42 -7.65 -27.45
N GLN A 169 -0.05 -7.76 -28.68
CA GLN A 169 0.40 -8.85 -29.57
C GLN A 169 1.93 -8.86 -29.68
N ALA A 170 2.57 -7.69 -29.71
CA ALA A 170 4.02 -7.57 -29.74
C ALA A 170 4.66 -8.17 -28.48
N TRP A 171 4.13 -7.89 -27.28
CA TRP A 171 4.61 -8.48 -26.03
C TRP A 171 4.52 -10.02 -26.05
N LEU A 172 3.37 -10.57 -26.42
CA LEU A 172 3.17 -12.02 -26.49
C LEU A 172 4.06 -12.67 -27.55
N ALA A 173 4.23 -12.04 -28.72
CA ALA A 173 5.14 -12.50 -29.76
C ALA A 173 6.60 -12.48 -29.29
N GLY A 174 7.01 -11.43 -28.55
CA GLY A 174 8.32 -11.33 -27.92
C GLY A 174 8.60 -12.48 -26.96
N LEU A 175 7.68 -12.78 -26.04
CA LEU A 175 7.80 -13.91 -25.13
C LEU A 175 7.82 -15.27 -25.87
N ALA A 176 7.03 -15.44 -26.92
CA ALA A 176 7.03 -16.65 -27.73
C ALA A 176 8.36 -16.85 -28.45
N ALA A 177 8.87 -15.79 -29.10
CA ALA A 177 10.20 -15.80 -29.76
C ALA A 177 11.33 -16.08 -28.77
N TRP A 178 11.29 -15.47 -27.56
CA TRP A 178 12.24 -15.73 -26.50
C TRP A 178 12.27 -17.22 -26.08
N ARG A 179 11.09 -17.81 -25.84
CA ARG A 179 10.97 -19.24 -25.48
C ARG A 179 11.45 -20.18 -26.58
N ALA A 180 11.30 -19.76 -27.83
CA ALA A 180 11.79 -20.50 -29.00
C ALA A 180 13.29 -20.32 -29.27
N GLY A 181 13.98 -19.43 -28.52
CA GLY A 181 15.41 -19.13 -28.74
C GLY A 181 15.65 -18.15 -29.89
N HIS A 182 14.62 -17.57 -30.49
CA HIS A 182 14.75 -16.64 -31.62
C HIS A 182 14.98 -15.20 -31.11
N MET A 183 16.18 -14.91 -30.61
CA MET A 183 16.49 -13.68 -29.89
C MET A 183 16.33 -12.40 -30.72
N ASP A 184 16.72 -12.41 -32.01
CA ASP A 184 16.50 -11.27 -32.91
C ASP A 184 15.01 -10.94 -33.11
N ALA A 185 14.17 -11.95 -33.21
CA ALA A 185 12.72 -11.75 -33.30
C ALA A 185 12.16 -11.24 -31.96
N ALA A 186 12.60 -11.84 -30.84
CA ALA A 186 12.20 -11.41 -29.51
C ALA A 186 12.54 -9.93 -29.27
N ARG A 187 13.75 -9.51 -29.59
CA ARG A 187 14.22 -8.13 -29.52
C ARG A 187 13.26 -7.17 -30.23
N LYS A 188 13.04 -7.37 -31.53
CA LYS A 188 12.16 -6.53 -32.35
C LYS A 188 10.73 -6.43 -31.78
N HIS A 189 10.21 -7.53 -31.27
CA HIS A 189 8.88 -7.55 -30.67
C HIS A 189 8.82 -6.80 -29.34
N PHE A 190 9.82 -6.93 -28.48
CA PHE A 190 9.86 -6.20 -27.21
C PHE A 190 10.09 -4.71 -27.42
N GLU A 191 10.95 -4.30 -28.35
CA GLU A 191 11.11 -2.90 -28.78
C GLU A 191 9.78 -2.29 -29.23
N ALA A 192 9.09 -2.98 -30.15
CA ALA A 192 7.78 -2.55 -30.61
C ALA A 192 6.75 -2.45 -29.45
N ALA A 193 6.78 -3.39 -28.51
CA ALA A 193 5.92 -3.35 -27.34
C ALA A 193 6.27 -2.19 -26.39
N ALA A 194 7.55 -1.83 -26.23
CA ALA A 194 7.97 -0.69 -25.41
C ALA A 194 7.53 0.65 -26.02
N HIS A 195 7.68 0.82 -27.34
CA HIS A 195 7.24 2.03 -28.04
C HIS A 195 5.73 2.18 -28.07
N ALA A 196 4.96 1.10 -28.08
CA ALA A 196 3.50 1.10 -28.08
C ALA A 196 2.90 1.04 -26.66
N GLY A 197 3.72 1.01 -25.61
CA GLY A 197 3.25 0.84 -24.24
C GLY A 197 2.31 1.95 -23.78
N ALA A 198 1.14 1.56 -23.29
CA ALA A 198 0.10 2.50 -22.85
C ALA A 198 0.21 2.89 -21.36
N SER A 199 1.16 2.31 -20.62
CA SER A 199 1.39 2.60 -19.21
C SER A 199 2.85 2.43 -18.83
N SER A 200 3.25 3.06 -17.72
CA SER A 200 4.60 2.94 -17.14
C SER A 200 4.99 1.47 -16.87
N TRP A 201 4.04 0.65 -16.45
CA TRP A 201 4.23 -0.79 -16.24
C TRP A 201 4.52 -1.55 -17.54
N ALA A 202 3.75 -1.27 -18.59
CA ALA A 202 3.92 -1.92 -19.90
C ALA A 202 5.25 -1.51 -20.56
N ILE A 203 5.57 -0.21 -20.53
CA ILE A 203 6.81 0.34 -21.07
C ILE A 203 8.02 -0.26 -20.37
N SER A 204 8.05 -0.23 -19.03
CA SER A 204 9.17 -0.74 -18.25
C SER A 204 9.38 -2.25 -18.46
N ALA A 205 8.30 -3.03 -18.51
CA ALA A 205 8.39 -4.47 -18.77
C ALA A 205 8.96 -4.76 -20.16
N ALA A 206 8.42 -4.14 -21.19
CA ALA A 206 8.85 -4.37 -22.56
C ALA A 206 10.29 -3.90 -22.79
N ALA A 207 10.67 -2.73 -22.26
CA ALA A 207 12.03 -2.20 -22.37
C ALA A 207 13.04 -3.07 -21.62
N PHE A 208 12.72 -3.56 -20.42
CA PHE A 208 13.59 -4.48 -19.69
C PHE A 208 13.82 -5.79 -20.45
N TRP A 209 12.76 -6.36 -21.04
CA TRP A 209 12.89 -7.56 -21.86
C TRP A 209 13.58 -7.31 -23.20
N ALA A 210 13.43 -6.11 -23.79
CA ALA A 210 14.21 -5.69 -24.95
C ALA A 210 15.71 -5.66 -24.61
N ALA A 211 16.12 -5.05 -23.49
CA ALA A 211 17.50 -5.05 -23.03
C ALA A 211 18.07 -6.47 -22.92
N ARG A 212 17.33 -7.38 -22.28
CA ARG A 212 17.76 -8.78 -22.16
C ARG A 212 17.89 -9.48 -23.52
N ALA A 213 17.00 -9.17 -24.45
CA ALA A 213 17.05 -9.75 -25.81
C ALA A 213 18.21 -9.18 -26.62
N GLU A 214 18.52 -7.88 -26.50
CA GLU A 214 19.68 -7.24 -27.11
C GLU A 214 20.99 -7.93 -26.70
N LEU A 215 21.15 -8.15 -25.37
CA LEU A 215 22.34 -8.83 -24.86
C LEU A 215 22.48 -10.25 -25.43
N ARG A 216 21.38 -10.98 -25.58
CA ARG A 216 21.37 -12.36 -26.09
C ARG A 216 21.46 -12.47 -27.60
N SER A 217 21.10 -11.42 -28.35
CA SER A 217 21.22 -11.34 -29.81
C SER A 217 22.56 -10.78 -30.28
N GLY A 218 23.48 -10.43 -29.36
CA GLY A 218 24.80 -9.95 -29.67
C GLY A 218 24.90 -8.42 -29.85
N HIS A 219 23.95 -7.67 -29.32
CA HIS A 219 23.89 -6.20 -29.34
C HIS A 219 24.07 -5.59 -27.94
N PRO A 220 25.17 -5.88 -27.22
CA PRO A 220 25.36 -5.40 -25.85
C PRO A 220 25.37 -3.87 -25.72
N GLU A 221 25.68 -3.14 -26.79
CA GLU A 221 25.70 -1.68 -26.86
C GLU A 221 24.31 -1.05 -26.62
N LEU A 222 23.23 -1.77 -26.93
CA LEU A 222 21.85 -1.32 -26.73
C LEU A 222 21.28 -1.72 -25.37
N PHE A 223 21.96 -2.57 -24.61
CA PHE A 223 21.50 -3.07 -23.32
C PHE A 223 21.18 -1.91 -22.34
N ASN A 224 22.14 -1.02 -22.13
CA ASN A 224 21.97 0.10 -21.21
C ASN A 224 20.92 1.12 -21.70
N TYR A 225 20.76 1.29 -23.01
CA TYR A 225 19.74 2.15 -23.59
C TYR A 225 18.33 1.68 -23.18
N TRP A 226 18.02 0.41 -23.40
CA TRP A 226 16.71 -0.14 -23.06
C TRP A 226 16.48 -0.26 -21.56
N LEU A 227 17.50 -0.58 -20.77
CA LEU A 227 17.41 -0.51 -19.30
C LEU A 227 17.15 0.92 -18.84
N GLY A 228 17.74 1.93 -19.48
CA GLY A 228 17.47 3.33 -19.18
C GLY A 228 16.01 3.71 -19.37
N ILE A 229 15.37 3.24 -20.43
CA ILE A 229 13.93 3.44 -20.67
C ILE A 229 13.09 2.77 -19.56
N ALA A 230 13.40 1.52 -19.20
CA ALA A 230 12.71 0.84 -18.12
C ALA A 230 12.88 1.57 -16.77
N ALA A 231 14.10 2.05 -16.48
CA ALA A 231 14.49 2.72 -15.25
C ALA A 231 13.81 4.10 -15.02
N GLN A 232 13.23 4.70 -16.08
CA GLN A 232 12.43 5.92 -15.96
C GLN A 232 11.11 5.71 -15.19
N ASN A 233 10.73 4.45 -14.94
CA ASN A 233 9.51 4.08 -14.24
C ASN A 233 9.82 3.41 -12.89
N PRO A 234 10.40 4.11 -11.90
CA PRO A 234 10.97 3.51 -10.68
C PRO A 234 9.94 2.87 -9.75
N ARG A 235 8.64 3.12 -9.96
CA ARG A 235 7.54 2.58 -9.13
C ARG A 235 6.89 1.34 -9.76
N THR A 236 7.59 0.70 -10.70
CA THR A 236 7.16 -0.54 -11.35
C THR A 236 8.16 -1.66 -11.07
N PHE A 237 7.73 -2.90 -11.17
CA PHE A 237 8.57 -4.08 -10.96
C PHE A 237 9.84 -4.06 -11.83
N TYR A 238 9.67 -3.92 -13.14
CA TYR A 238 10.79 -3.90 -14.06
C TYR A 238 11.58 -2.59 -14.03
N GLY A 239 10.96 -1.48 -13.61
CA GLY A 239 11.66 -0.22 -13.41
C GLY A 239 12.65 -0.28 -12.24
N LEU A 240 12.24 -0.81 -11.08
CA LEU A 240 13.15 -1.04 -9.95
C LEU A 240 14.26 -2.02 -10.32
N LEU A 241 13.90 -3.10 -11.01
CA LEU A 241 14.88 -4.10 -11.46
C LEU A 241 15.91 -3.50 -12.43
N ALA A 242 15.46 -2.66 -13.39
CA ALA A 242 16.33 -1.96 -14.33
C ALA A 242 17.29 -1.01 -13.61
N ARG A 243 16.79 -0.22 -12.66
CA ARG A 243 17.60 0.69 -11.85
C ARG A 243 18.68 -0.08 -11.08
N ARG A 244 18.29 -1.20 -10.48
CA ARG A 244 19.22 -2.06 -9.76
C ARG A 244 20.29 -2.66 -10.68
N THR A 245 19.89 -3.13 -11.86
CA THR A 245 20.82 -3.67 -12.86
C THR A 245 21.80 -2.61 -13.36
N LEU A 246 21.36 -1.35 -13.51
CA LEU A 246 22.21 -0.22 -13.88
C LEU A 246 23.09 0.28 -12.73
N GLY A 247 22.88 -0.16 -11.49
CA GLY A 247 23.58 0.34 -10.30
C GLY A 247 23.24 1.79 -9.94
N VAL A 248 22.06 2.27 -10.34
CA VAL A 248 21.59 3.63 -10.02
C VAL A 248 20.57 3.62 -8.88
N ASP A 249 20.44 4.73 -8.17
CA ASP A 249 19.52 4.87 -7.05
C ASP A 249 18.06 4.58 -7.46
N SER A 250 17.26 4.12 -6.50
CA SER A 250 15.85 3.77 -6.74
C SER A 250 14.98 4.96 -7.14
N TYR A 251 15.39 6.19 -6.82
CA TYR A 251 14.63 7.43 -7.07
C TYR A 251 13.24 7.40 -6.42
N ILE A 252 13.16 6.88 -5.19
CA ILE A 252 11.97 6.86 -4.36
C ILE A 252 12.23 7.77 -3.17
N GLU A 253 11.41 8.81 -3.02
CA GLU A 253 11.61 9.84 -2.00
C GLU A 253 10.52 9.75 -0.92
N PHE A 254 10.94 9.73 0.33
CA PHE A 254 10.04 9.60 1.48
C PHE A 254 9.99 10.85 2.36
N ASP A 255 10.22 12.00 1.77
CA ASP A 255 10.20 13.27 2.50
C ASP A 255 8.82 13.52 3.12
N PRO A 256 8.77 13.98 4.38
CA PRO A 256 7.51 14.26 5.04
C PRO A 256 6.82 15.44 4.36
N GLN A 257 5.56 15.26 3.99
CA GLN A 257 4.69 16.38 3.67
C GLN A 257 4.25 17.02 4.98
N GLY A 258 4.78 18.21 5.28
CA GLY A 258 4.48 18.91 6.52
C GLY A 258 3.01 19.37 6.56
N PHE A 259 2.29 19.04 7.65
CA PHE A 259 1.05 19.73 7.97
C PHE A 259 1.39 20.94 8.81
N GLY A 260 1.38 22.12 8.20
CA GLY A 260 1.75 23.40 8.81
C GLY A 260 0.58 24.37 8.92
N ALA A 261 0.90 25.64 9.06
CA ALA A 261 -0.08 26.73 9.23
C ALA A 261 -1.00 26.90 8.01
N LEU A 262 -0.45 26.71 6.80
CA LEU A 262 -1.23 26.83 5.55
C LEU A 262 -2.28 25.72 5.45
N GLU A 263 -1.89 24.46 5.64
CA GLU A 263 -2.78 23.31 5.61
C GLU A 263 -3.84 23.42 6.71
N ALA A 264 -3.45 23.89 7.90
CA ALA A 264 -4.39 24.15 9.00
C ALA A 264 -5.40 25.24 8.64
N GLN A 265 -4.96 26.33 7.99
CA GLN A 265 -5.85 27.39 7.54
C GLN A 265 -6.83 26.89 6.47
N ILE A 266 -6.36 26.11 5.49
CA ILE A 266 -7.20 25.48 4.48
C ILE A 266 -8.28 24.60 5.16
N MET A 267 -7.85 23.71 6.06
CA MET A 267 -8.76 22.78 6.72
C MET A 267 -9.78 23.49 7.66
N THR A 268 -9.35 24.52 8.38
CA THR A 268 -10.25 25.27 9.28
C THR A 268 -11.20 26.22 8.54
N GLY A 269 -10.88 26.59 7.29
CA GLY A 269 -11.73 27.39 6.42
C GLY A 269 -12.92 26.61 5.83
N ILE A 270 -12.97 25.29 5.95
CA ILE A 270 -13.98 24.42 5.34
C ILE A 270 -14.77 23.67 6.43
N PRO A 271 -16.13 23.67 6.38
CA PRO A 271 -16.94 23.00 7.43
C PRO A 271 -16.56 21.52 7.65
N ALA A 272 -16.42 20.72 6.59
CA ALA A 272 -15.99 19.33 6.67
C ALA A 272 -14.56 19.17 7.24
N GLY A 273 -13.64 20.08 6.88
CA GLY A 273 -12.29 20.13 7.44
C GLY A 273 -12.28 20.42 8.94
N ARG A 274 -13.12 21.37 9.39
CA ARG A 274 -13.31 21.65 10.82
C ARG A 274 -13.86 20.43 11.58
N ARG A 275 -14.88 19.75 11.03
CA ARG A 275 -15.42 18.53 11.64
C ARG A 275 -14.35 17.44 11.72
N ALA A 276 -13.58 17.23 10.66
CA ALA A 276 -12.50 16.25 10.65
C ALA A 276 -11.45 16.54 11.73
N LEU A 277 -10.99 17.79 11.88
CA LEU A 277 -10.03 18.18 12.93
C LEU A 277 -10.60 17.97 14.34
N ALA A 278 -11.88 18.31 14.57
CA ALA A 278 -12.55 18.07 15.85
C ALA A 278 -12.71 16.57 16.16
N LEU A 279 -13.00 15.75 15.14
CA LEU A 279 -13.06 14.29 15.29
C LEU A 279 -11.68 13.69 15.61
N ILE A 280 -10.60 14.21 15.00
CA ILE A 280 -9.22 13.84 15.36
C ILE A 280 -8.93 14.23 16.81
N GLN A 281 -9.34 15.43 17.25
CA GLN A 281 -9.15 15.91 18.62
C GLN A 281 -9.81 14.98 19.67
N ILE A 282 -10.98 14.42 19.35
CA ILE A 282 -11.65 13.46 20.24
C ILE A 282 -11.19 12.01 20.06
N GLY A 283 -10.28 11.73 19.10
CA GLY A 283 -9.75 10.39 18.83
C GLY A 283 -10.60 9.53 17.89
N ASP A 284 -11.67 10.07 17.29
CA ASP A 284 -12.51 9.33 16.34
C ASP A 284 -11.96 9.44 14.92
N THR A 285 -10.87 8.71 14.68
CA THR A 285 -10.17 8.71 13.39
C THR A 285 -11.01 8.13 12.26
N ALA A 286 -11.92 7.20 12.55
CA ALA A 286 -12.76 6.58 11.53
C ALA A 286 -13.77 7.58 10.91
N ARG A 287 -14.43 8.39 11.75
CA ARG A 287 -15.32 9.45 11.26
C ARG A 287 -14.54 10.59 10.62
N ALA A 288 -13.38 10.95 11.18
CA ALA A 288 -12.50 11.95 10.58
C ALA A 288 -12.07 11.53 9.17
N GLU A 289 -11.68 10.28 8.98
CA GLU A 289 -11.32 9.72 7.66
C GLU A 289 -12.49 9.78 6.67
N ALA A 290 -13.73 9.51 7.12
CA ALA A 290 -14.92 9.62 6.28
C ALA A 290 -15.20 11.06 5.83
N GLU A 291 -15.07 12.05 6.75
CA GLU A 291 -15.17 13.48 6.42
C GLU A 291 -14.14 13.91 5.38
N LEU A 292 -12.87 13.54 5.61
CA LEU A 292 -11.76 13.89 4.73
C LEU A 292 -11.90 13.23 3.34
N ARG A 293 -12.35 11.99 3.28
CA ARG A 293 -12.65 11.29 2.02
C ARG A 293 -13.76 11.99 1.25
N GLY A 294 -14.84 12.38 1.91
CA GLY A 294 -15.91 13.17 1.29
C GLY A 294 -15.46 14.54 0.81
N LEU A 295 -14.55 15.18 1.56
CA LEU A 295 -13.98 16.48 1.20
C LEU A 295 -13.02 16.37 0.00
N SER A 296 -12.18 15.32 -0.08
CA SER A 296 -11.22 15.14 -1.17
C SER A 296 -11.88 15.04 -2.55
N LEU A 297 -13.08 14.46 -2.61
CA LEU A 297 -13.85 14.33 -3.85
C LEU A 297 -14.39 15.66 -4.40
N ARG A 298 -14.38 16.71 -3.58
CA ARG A 298 -14.95 18.04 -3.88
C ARG A 298 -13.91 19.15 -3.82
N GLY A 299 -12.75 18.87 -3.24
CA GLY A 299 -11.72 19.85 -2.97
C GLY A 299 -10.81 20.14 -4.15
N SER A 300 -10.18 21.32 -4.13
CA SER A 300 -9.08 21.67 -5.03
C SER A 300 -7.84 20.83 -4.71
N ASN A 301 -6.83 20.90 -5.58
CA ASN A 301 -5.54 20.24 -5.36
C ASN A 301 -4.87 20.67 -4.04
N ASP A 302 -5.05 21.93 -3.61
CA ASP A 302 -4.53 22.42 -2.34
C ASP A 302 -5.21 21.73 -1.15
N VAL A 303 -6.53 21.54 -1.23
CA VAL A 303 -7.30 20.80 -0.23
C VAL A 303 -6.85 19.34 -0.19
N GLN A 304 -6.65 18.72 -1.34
CA GLN A 304 -6.18 17.33 -1.41
C GLN A 304 -4.78 17.18 -0.81
N ARG A 305 -3.85 18.12 -1.10
CA ARG A 305 -2.51 18.14 -0.48
C ARG A 305 -2.60 18.31 1.04
N ALA A 306 -3.44 19.23 1.52
CA ALA A 306 -3.64 19.42 2.97
C ALA A 306 -4.21 18.14 3.64
N ILE A 307 -5.12 17.42 2.97
CA ILE A 307 -5.64 16.16 3.47
C ILE A 307 -4.56 15.08 3.51
N VAL A 308 -3.71 14.97 2.46
CA VAL A 308 -2.60 14.01 2.43
C VAL A 308 -1.62 14.27 3.58
N ALA A 309 -1.24 15.54 3.80
CA ALA A 309 -0.37 15.93 4.91
C ALA A 309 -0.99 15.60 6.28
N LEU A 310 -2.29 15.84 6.44
CA LEU A 310 -3.03 15.51 7.67
C LEU A 310 -3.13 13.99 7.86
N ALA A 311 -3.40 13.23 6.81
CA ALA A 311 -3.50 11.79 6.84
C ALA A 311 -2.17 11.12 7.21
N ASP A 312 -1.05 11.57 6.67
CA ASP A 312 0.30 11.10 7.05
C ASP A 312 0.55 11.37 8.54
N ARG A 313 0.29 12.59 9.00
CA ARG A 313 0.49 13.00 10.39
C ARG A 313 -0.36 12.22 11.39
N THR A 314 -1.60 11.95 11.05
CA THR A 314 -2.58 11.26 11.91
C THR A 314 -2.59 9.74 11.69
N ASN A 315 -1.72 9.23 10.82
CA ASN A 315 -1.60 7.82 10.50
C ASN A 315 -2.89 7.20 9.91
N MET A 316 -3.59 7.95 9.07
CA MET A 316 -4.74 7.47 8.30
C MET A 316 -4.24 6.81 7.00
N ALA A 317 -3.62 5.64 7.13
CA ALA A 317 -2.89 4.98 6.04
C ALA A 317 -3.76 4.73 4.80
N SER A 318 -5.01 4.32 4.97
CA SER A 318 -5.94 4.09 3.85
C SER A 318 -6.23 5.36 3.06
N LEU A 319 -6.52 6.44 3.78
CA LEU A 319 -6.82 7.73 3.18
C LEU A 319 -5.59 8.31 2.48
N SER A 320 -4.42 8.21 3.12
CA SER A 320 -3.14 8.67 2.57
C SER A 320 -2.87 8.04 1.20
N VAL A 321 -2.95 6.71 1.11
CA VAL A 321 -2.73 5.98 -0.14
C VAL A 321 -3.77 6.34 -1.20
N GLU A 322 -5.04 6.46 -0.83
CA GLU A 322 -6.12 6.75 -1.78
C GLU A 322 -5.98 8.13 -2.42
N ILE A 323 -5.73 9.16 -1.60
CA ILE A 323 -5.68 10.54 -2.11
C ILE A 323 -4.35 10.83 -2.79
N ALA A 324 -3.22 10.33 -2.26
CA ALA A 324 -1.91 10.54 -2.86
C ALA A 324 -1.81 10.00 -4.30
N ALA A 325 -2.54 8.94 -4.61
CA ALA A 325 -2.60 8.42 -5.97
C ALA A 325 -3.28 9.40 -6.95
N HIS A 326 -4.37 10.05 -6.54
CA HIS A 326 -5.07 11.03 -7.38
C HIS A 326 -4.26 12.32 -7.57
N VAL A 327 -3.58 12.79 -6.50
CA VAL A 327 -2.72 13.97 -6.58
C VAL A 327 -1.52 13.74 -7.51
N ALA A 328 -0.97 12.54 -7.52
CA ALA A 328 0.17 12.18 -8.37
C ALA A 328 -0.19 12.15 -9.86
N GLU A 329 -1.42 11.74 -10.22
CA GLU A 329 -1.88 11.71 -11.61
C GLU A 329 -1.97 13.12 -12.22
N ASP A 330 -2.26 14.14 -11.40
CA ASP A 330 -2.50 15.51 -11.90
C ASP A 330 -1.23 16.39 -11.99
N GLN A 331 -0.10 16.06 -11.34
CA GLN A 331 0.95 17.05 -11.09
C GLN A 331 2.41 16.62 -11.28
N ASP A 332 2.75 15.48 -11.82
CA ASP A 332 4.14 14.95 -11.83
C ASP A 332 4.81 14.88 -10.43
N SER A 333 4.10 15.25 -9.36
CA SER A 333 4.60 15.24 -7.99
C SER A 333 4.19 13.96 -7.28
N HIS A 334 5.09 13.00 -7.22
CA HIS A 334 4.86 11.76 -6.50
C HIS A 334 5.18 11.92 -5.01
N SER A 335 4.18 11.77 -4.15
CA SER A 335 4.40 11.64 -2.71
C SER A 335 4.56 10.16 -2.35
N ASP A 336 5.76 9.63 -2.49
CA ASP A 336 6.05 8.23 -2.16
C ASP A 336 5.76 7.92 -0.70
N ARG A 337 6.05 8.87 0.19
CA ARG A 337 5.75 8.73 1.61
C ARG A 337 4.26 8.48 1.88
N ALA A 338 3.40 9.24 1.23
CA ALA A 338 1.95 9.10 1.39
C ALA A 338 1.39 7.86 0.70
N GLN A 339 1.99 7.45 -0.42
CA GLN A 339 1.63 6.20 -1.11
C GLN A 339 2.12 4.94 -0.40
N TYR A 340 3.16 5.05 0.46
CA TYR A 340 3.73 3.96 1.24
C TYR A 340 3.75 4.30 2.73
N PRO A 341 2.57 4.52 3.35
CA PRO A 341 2.48 4.84 4.77
C PRO A 341 2.97 3.68 5.64
N VAL A 342 3.48 4.03 6.82
CA VAL A 342 3.86 3.05 7.84
C VAL A 342 2.80 3.07 8.94
N PRO A 343 1.82 2.14 8.93
CA PRO A 343 0.73 2.12 9.89
C PRO A 343 1.22 1.76 11.29
N ARG A 344 0.50 2.25 12.32
CA ARG A 344 0.81 1.96 13.73
C ARG A 344 0.28 0.61 14.22
N TRP A 345 -0.52 -0.08 13.41
CA TRP A 345 -1.07 -1.39 13.78
C TRP A 345 0.03 -2.43 13.90
N LYS A 346 -0.12 -3.30 14.88
CA LYS A 346 0.82 -4.39 15.14
C LYS A 346 0.06 -5.70 15.38
N PRO A 347 0.63 -6.84 15.01
CA PRO A 347 0.14 -8.15 15.46
C PRO A 347 0.19 -8.23 17.00
N ARG A 348 -0.64 -9.04 17.61
CA ARG A 348 -0.48 -9.40 19.02
C ARG A 348 0.85 -10.14 19.20
N GLY A 349 1.66 -9.72 20.12
CA GLY A 349 3.02 -10.24 20.30
C GLY A 349 4.09 -9.59 19.41
N GLY A 350 3.71 -8.64 18.54
CA GLY A 350 4.66 -7.95 17.65
C GLY A 350 4.87 -8.62 16.30
N PHE A 351 5.82 -8.09 15.54
CA PHE A 351 6.16 -8.64 14.22
C PHE A 351 7.18 -9.78 14.35
N HIS A 352 6.91 -10.91 13.72
CA HIS A 352 7.79 -12.07 13.55
C HIS A 352 8.18 -12.30 12.08
N VAL A 353 7.68 -11.47 11.18
CA VAL A 353 8.03 -11.38 9.77
C VAL A 353 8.36 -9.92 9.49
N ASP A 354 9.28 -9.66 8.56
CA ASP A 354 9.65 -8.29 8.20
C ASP A 354 8.41 -7.43 7.90
N ARG A 355 8.37 -6.27 8.54
CA ARG A 355 7.31 -5.28 8.33
C ARG A 355 7.17 -4.89 6.87
N ALA A 356 8.29 -4.85 6.13
CA ALA A 356 8.28 -4.56 4.70
C ALA A 356 7.38 -5.53 3.92
N LEU A 357 7.47 -6.84 4.21
CA LEU A 357 6.63 -7.85 3.55
C LEU A 357 5.16 -7.72 3.98
N ILE A 358 4.91 -7.54 5.28
CA ILE A 358 3.55 -7.37 5.82
C ILE A 358 2.89 -6.10 5.23
N TYR A 359 3.61 -4.97 5.19
CA TYR A 359 3.08 -3.72 4.63
C TYR A 359 2.88 -3.81 3.11
N GLY A 360 3.80 -4.47 2.40
CA GLY A 360 3.67 -4.72 0.97
C GLY A 360 2.42 -5.52 0.62
N LEU A 361 2.15 -6.60 1.37
CA LEU A 361 0.93 -7.38 1.26
C LEU A 361 -0.31 -6.56 1.63
N MET A 362 -0.30 -5.87 2.77
CA MET A 362 -1.43 -5.06 3.25
C MET A 362 -1.82 -3.97 2.24
N ARG A 363 -0.81 -3.34 1.62
CA ARG A 363 -1.03 -2.35 0.56
C ARG A 363 -1.69 -2.99 -0.65
N GLN A 364 -1.27 -4.18 -1.06
CA GLN A 364 -1.84 -4.92 -2.19
C GLN A 364 -3.27 -5.39 -1.91
N GLU A 365 -3.52 -5.96 -0.74
CA GLU A 365 -4.75 -6.65 -0.40
C GLU A 365 -5.92 -5.70 -0.09
N SER A 366 -5.68 -4.70 0.76
CA SER A 366 -6.76 -3.85 1.28
C SER A 366 -6.53 -2.36 1.09
N LYS A 367 -5.31 -1.94 0.70
CA LYS A 367 -4.88 -0.53 0.80
C LYS A 367 -5.10 0.02 2.21
N PHE A 368 -4.70 -0.79 3.18
CA PHE A 368 -4.81 -0.46 4.61
C PHE A 368 -6.23 -0.25 5.12
N ARG A 369 -7.24 -0.88 4.52
CA ARG A 369 -8.64 -0.81 4.99
C ARG A 369 -8.97 -1.99 5.91
N PRO A 370 -9.16 -1.77 7.23
CA PRO A 370 -9.43 -2.86 8.18
C PRO A 370 -10.74 -3.60 7.90
N VAL A 371 -11.72 -2.90 7.35
CA VAL A 371 -13.06 -3.43 7.04
C VAL A 371 -13.21 -3.86 5.57
N ALA A 372 -12.10 -4.01 4.85
CA ALA A 372 -12.15 -4.49 3.47
C ALA A 372 -12.76 -5.89 3.42
N HIS A 373 -13.63 -6.11 2.44
CA HIS A 373 -14.28 -7.38 2.19
C HIS A 373 -14.45 -7.55 0.68
N ASN A 374 -14.18 -8.75 0.17
CA ASN A 374 -14.39 -9.06 -1.24
C ASN A 374 -15.56 -10.04 -1.43
N PRO A 375 -16.14 -10.14 -2.64
CA PRO A 375 -17.27 -11.04 -2.91
C PRO A 375 -16.97 -12.53 -2.65
N SER A 376 -15.70 -12.93 -2.68
CA SER A 376 -15.27 -14.31 -2.37
C SER A 376 -15.16 -14.58 -0.86
N GLY A 377 -15.39 -13.56 -0.02
CA GLY A 377 -15.40 -13.65 1.44
C GLY A 377 -14.07 -13.34 2.12
N ALA A 378 -13.02 -12.95 1.39
CA ALA A 378 -11.78 -12.51 2.01
C ALA A 378 -11.99 -11.19 2.77
N SER A 379 -11.36 -11.03 3.94
CA SER A 379 -11.69 -9.93 4.85
C SER A 379 -10.47 -9.37 5.57
N GLY A 380 -10.55 -8.07 5.90
CA GLY A 380 -9.60 -7.35 6.72
C GLY A 380 -8.37 -6.86 5.96
N LEU A 381 -7.38 -6.35 6.71
CA LEU A 381 -6.15 -5.74 6.16
C LEU A 381 -5.41 -6.64 5.18
N MET A 382 -5.34 -7.94 5.49
CA MET A 382 -4.57 -8.94 4.77
C MET A 382 -5.46 -9.88 3.93
N GLN A 383 -6.74 -9.55 3.74
CA GLN A 383 -7.73 -10.28 2.95
C GLN A 383 -7.71 -11.80 3.21
N LEU A 384 -7.81 -12.17 4.48
CA LEU A 384 -7.84 -13.59 4.84
C LEU A 384 -9.19 -14.22 4.45
N MET A 385 -9.12 -15.37 3.79
CA MET A 385 -10.28 -16.21 3.56
C MET A 385 -10.81 -16.81 4.87
N PRO A 386 -12.12 -16.99 5.04
CA PRO A 386 -12.70 -17.50 6.29
C PRO A 386 -12.11 -18.83 6.76
N GLY A 387 -11.77 -19.72 5.81
CA GLY A 387 -11.10 -20.99 6.11
C GLY A 387 -9.71 -20.76 6.71
N THR A 388 -8.89 -19.97 6.04
CA THR A 388 -7.54 -19.62 6.49
C THR A 388 -7.57 -18.94 7.86
N ALA A 389 -8.47 -17.96 8.05
CA ALA A 389 -8.61 -17.26 9.33
C ALA A 389 -8.94 -18.23 10.48
N ARG A 390 -9.85 -19.21 10.28
CA ARG A 390 -10.16 -20.22 11.30
C ARG A 390 -8.97 -21.12 11.61
N THR A 391 -8.24 -21.59 10.61
CA THR A 391 -7.05 -22.43 10.80
C THR A 391 -5.99 -21.67 11.58
N MET A 392 -5.69 -20.43 11.18
CA MET A 392 -4.69 -19.60 11.88
C MET A 392 -5.14 -19.23 13.30
N ALA A 393 -6.42 -19.03 13.53
CA ALA A 393 -6.96 -18.83 14.88
C ALA A 393 -6.73 -20.06 15.78
N ALA A 394 -6.89 -21.27 15.24
CA ALA A 394 -6.58 -22.49 15.98
C ALA A 394 -5.07 -22.63 16.28
N HIS A 395 -4.19 -22.25 15.35
CA HIS A 395 -2.75 -22.34 15.54
C HIS A 395 -2.20 -21.28 16.52
N THR A 396 -2.76 -20.07 16.51
CA THR A 396 -2.30 -18.94 17.34
C THR A 396 -3.04 -18.81 18.67
N GLY A 397 -4.21 -19.43 18.83
CA GLY A 397 -5.11 -19.21 19.95
C GLY A 397 -5.74 -17.81 19.97
N VAL A 398 -5.58 -17.02 18.90
CA VAL A 398 -6.10 -15.65 18.81
C VAL A 398 -7.48 -15.66 18.17
N HIS A 399 -8.47 -15.12 18.90
CA HIS A 399 -9.85 -15.00 18.48
C HIS A 399 -10.31 -13.57 18.45
N GLY A 400 -11.25 -13.25 17.58
CA GLY A 400 -11.88 -11.93 17.45
C GLY A 400 -12.34 -11.65 16.02
N PRO A 401 -12.95 -10.47 15.79
CA PRO A 401 -13.37 -10.09 14.45
C PRO A 401 -12.14 -9.88 13.54
N VAL A 402 -12.21 -10.44 12.34
CA VAL A 402 -11.12 -10.31 11.33
C VAL A 402 -10.97 -8.86 10.85
N SER A 403 -11.95 -8.00 11.09
CA SER A 403 -11.86 -6.55 10.87
C SER A 403 -11.05 -5.81 11.95
N ASP A 404 -10.74 -6.45 13.08
CA ASP A 404 -9.79 -5.90 14.07
C ASP A 404 -8.36 -5.99 13.51
N PRO A 405 -7.63 -4.86 13.38
CA PRO A 405 -6.29 -4.85 12.81
C PRO A 405 -5.31 -5.79 13.51
N ALA A 406 -5.31 -5.82 14.85
CA ALA A 406 -4.37 -6.66 15.60
C ALA A 406 -4.67 -8.15 15.43
N VAL A 407 -5.96 -8.52 15.41
CA VAL A 407 -6.40 -9.90 15.13
C VAL A 407 -6.00 -10.30 13.71
N ASN A 408 -6.38 -9.49 12.72
CA ASN A 408 -6.10 -9.76 11.30
C ASN A 408 -4.60 -9.95 11.05
N LEU A 409 -3.78 -9.02 11.55
CA LEU A 409 -2.32 -9.06 11.39
C LEU A 409 -1.70 -10.28 12.08
N THR A 410 -2.20 -10.68 13.26
CA THR A 410 -1.67 -11.87 13.96
C THR A 410 -1.95 -13.14 13.16
N LEU A 411 -3.19 -13.31 12.70
CA LEU A 411 -3.57 -14.48 11.90
C LEU A 411 -2.84 -14.51 10.56
N ALA A 412 -2.73 -13.35 9.90
CA ALA A 412 -2.07 -13.25 8.60
C ALA A 412 -0.56 -13.47 8.70
N GLN A 413 0.09 -12.93 9.73
CA GLN A 413 1.52 -13.17 9.96
C GLN A 413 1.81 -14.66 10.16
N GLN A 414 0.98 -15.38 10.92
CA GLN A 414 1.11 -16.82 11.08
C GLN A 414 0.98 -17.54 9.73
N TYR A 415 0.01 -17.13 8.90
CA TYR A 415 -0.15 -17.70 7.56
C TYR A 415 1.06 -17.42 6.65
N VAL A 416 1.64 -16.21 6.72
CA VAL A 416 2.88 -15.86 5.98
C VAL A 416 4.03 -16.76 6.43
N ILE A 417 4.21 -16.97 7.74
CA ILE A 417 5.26 -17.85 8.28
C ILE A 417 5.08 -19.29 7.77
N GLU A 418 3.86 -19.83 7.81
CA GLU A 418 3.58 -21.18 7.35
C GLU A 418 3.85 -21.33 5.85
N LEU A 419 3.48 -20.34 5.04
CA LEU A 419 3.77 -20.35 3.61
C LEU A 419 5.25 -20.27 3.30
N LEU A 420 6.01 -19.38 3.99
CA LEU A 420 7.46 -19.26 3.77
C LEU A 420 8.21 -20.55 4.13
N ASN A 421 7.73 -21.28 5.16
CA ASN A 421 8.29 -22.55 5.63
C ASN A 421 7.73 -23.79 4.90
N ASP A 422 6.73 -23.64 4.01
CA ASP A 422 6.21 -24.76 3.22
C ASP A 422 7.31 -25.26 2.25
N ASP A 423 7.58 -26.58 2.23
CA ASP A 423 8.63 -27.19 1.39
C ASP A 423 8.48 -26.85 -0.10
N ARG A 424 7.26 -26.56 -0.55
CA ARG A 424 6.98 -26.17 -1.94
C ARG A 424 7.39 -24.74 -2.22
N VAL A 425 7.39 -23.87 -1.21
CA VAL A 425 7.78 -22.45 -1.27
C VAL A 425 9.26 -22.30 -0.94
N ASN A 426 9.72 -22.91 0.16
CA ASN A 426 11.10 -22.93 0.60
C ASN A 426 11.76 -21.53 0.59
N GLY A 427 11.06 -20.55 1.18
CA GLY A 427 11.50 -19.16 1.26
C GLY A 427 11.52 -18.39 -0.05
N ASN A 428 11.22 -19.00 -1.19
CA ASN A 428 11.21 -18.32 -2.49
C ASN A 428 10.04 -17.34 -2.59
N LEU A 429 10.32 -16.05 -2.72
CA LEU A 429 9.32 -14.99 -2.69
C LEU A 429 8.35 -15.02 -3.87
N LEU A 430 8.76 -15.51 -5.04
CA LEU A 430 7.85 -15.65 -6.18
C LEU A 430 6.87 -16.81 -5.97
N TYR A 431 7.34 -17.92 -5.42
CA TYR A 431 6.49 -19.05 -5.05
C TYR A 431 5.56 -18.68 -3.88
N PHE A 432 6.08 -17.94 -2.90
CA PHE A 432 5.29 -17.38 -1.82
C PHE A 432 4.13 -16.52 -2.34
N ALA A 433 4.39 -15.61 -3.26
CA ALA A 433 3.34 -14.75 -3.82
C ALA A 433 2.26 -15.55 -4.56
N VAL A 434 2.63 -16.59 -5.31
CA VAL A 434 1.66 -17.53 -5.92
C VAL A 434 0.84 -18.24 -4.84
N ALA A 435 1.51 -18.76 -3.80
CA ALA A 435 0.87 -19.52 -2.73
C ALA A 435 -0.07 -18.65 -1.90
N TYR A 436 0.31 -17.39 -1.64
CA TYR A 436 -0.53 -16.43 -0.93
C TYR A 436 -1.81 -16.10 -1.71
N ASN A 437 -1.66 -15.81 -3.01
CA ASN A 437 -2.77 -15.42 -3.89
C ASN A 437 -3.73 -16.57 -4.20
N ARG A 438 -3.25 -17.81 -4.39
CA ARG A 438 -4.04 -18.94 -4.89
C ARG A 438 -3.99 -20.19 -4.02
N GLY A 439 -3.33 -20.13 -2.88
CA GLY A 439 -3.05 -21.30 -2.04
C GLY A 439 -1.83 -22.10 -2.54
N PRO A 440 -1.13 -22.79 -1.62
CA PRO A 440 0.12 -23.51 -1.93
C PRO A 440 -0.04 -24.65 -2.94
N ASN A 441 -1.23 -25.24 -3.07
CA ASN A 441 -1.50 -26.28 -4.07
C ASN A 441 -1.41 -25.77 -5.52
N ALA A 442 -1.60 -24.47 -5.76
CA ALA A 442 -1.48 -23.89 -7.09
C ALA A 442 -0.05 -23.94 -7.65
N LEU A 443 0.97 -24.05 -6.78
CA LEU A 443 2.38 -24.11 -7.17
C LEU A 443 2.70 -25.31 -8.08
N ALA A 444 2.07 -26.45 -7.85
CA ALA A 444 2.29 -27.64 -8.68
C ALA A 444 1.97 -27.39 -10.17
N GLY A 445 0.93 -26.56 -10.44
CA GLY A 445 0.54 -26.23 -11.82
C GLY A 445 1.43 -25.17 -12.50
N VAL A 446 2.15 -24.34 -11.71
CA VAL A 446 2.92 -23.23 -12.26
C VAL A 446 4.43 -23.45 -12.25
N LYS A 447 4.98 -24.34 -11.41
CA LYS A 447 6.44 -24.63 -11.37
C LYS A 447 7.00 -25.08 -12.72
N ASN A 448 6.20 -25.73 -13.54
CA ASN A 448 6.56 -26.16 -14.88
C ASN A 448 6.58 -25.01 -15.93
N ALA A 449 6.14 -23.81 -15.56
CA ALA A 449 6.09 -22.65 -16.47
C ALA A 449 7.48 -22.13 -16.87
N SER A 450 8.52 -22.45 -16.08
CA SER A 450 9.91 -22.16 -16.42
C SER A 450 10.79 -23.41 -16.31
N LYS A 451 10.95 -24.10 -17.42
CA LYS A 451 11.88 -25.26 -17.52
C LYS A 451 13.36 -24.84 -17.47
N ASN A 452 13.66 -23.55 -17.61
CA ASN A 452 15.03 -23.02 -17.81
C ASN A 452 15.62 -22.33 -16.58
N GLY A 453 14.97 -22.39 -15.41
CA GLY A 453 15.49 -21.79 -14.17
C GLY A 453 15.45 -20.25 -14.12
N ASP A 454 14.97 -19.56 -15.15
CA ASP A 454 14.86 -18.10 -15.21
C ASP A 454 13.66 -17.60 -14.39
N PRO A 455 13.85 -16.86 -13.28
CA PRO A 455 12.77 -16.43 -12.41
C PRO A 455 11.81 -15.42 -13.07
N LEU A 456 12.31 -14.59 -14.00
CA LEU A 456 11.46 -13.64 -14.72
C LEU A 456 10.59 -14.35 -15.76
N LEU A 457 11.19 -15.34 -16.47
CA LEU A 457 10.43 -16.16 -17.41
C LEU A 457 9.38 -17.02 -16.69
N PHE A 458 9.65 -17.43 -15.44
CA PHE A 458 8.65 -18.09 -14.59
C PHE A 458 7.43 -17.21 -14.38
N ILE A 459 7.62 -15.94 -13.97
CA ILE A 459 6.49 -15.01 -13.76
C ILE A 459 5.68 -14.87 -15.04
N GLU A 460 6.33 -14.57 -16.17
CA GLU A 460 5.66 -14.36 -17.45
C GLU A 460 5.10 -15.65 -18.07
N GLY A 461 5.48 -16.80 -17.54
CA GLY A 461 4.92 -18.11 -17.90
C GLY A 461 3.64 -18.49 -17.19
N ILE A 462 3.28 -17.80 -16.10
CA ILE A 462 2.05 -18.07 -15.35
C ILE A 462 0.84 -17.68 -16.21
N SER A 463 -0.03 -18.63 -16.53
CA SER A 463 -1.21 -18.41 -17.38
C SER A 463 -2.25 -17.48 -16.74
N ASN A 464 -2.41 -17.55 -15.42
CA ASN A 464 -3.33 -16.69 -14.69
C ASN A 464 -2.76 -15.28 -14.57
N ARG A 465 -3.42 -14.33 -15.24
CA ARG A 465 -3.02 -12.93 -15.30
C ARG A 465 -3.05 -12.24 -13.92
N GLU A 466 -4.09 -12.48 -13.12
CA GLU A 466 -4.24 -11.89 -11.80
C GLU A 466 -3.05 -12.27 -10.90
N THR A 467 -2.62 -13.53 -10.95
CA THR A 467 -1.45 -14.00 -10.20
C THR A 467 -0.15 -13.35 -10.68
N ARG A 468 0.04 -13.15 -12.00
CA ARG A 468 1.23 -12.41 -12.50
C ARG A 468 1.25 -10.97 -11.98
N LEU A 469 0.12 -10.27 -12.07
CA LEU A 469 -0.01 -8.90 -11.55
C LEU A 469 0.24 -8.84 -10.04
N PHE A 470 -0.32 -9.80 -9.30
CA PHE A 470 -0.12 -9.90 -7.87
C PHE A 470 1.37 -10.03 -7.50
N ILE A 471 2.12 -10.89 -8.21
CA ILE A 471 3.57 -11.04 -7.99
C ILE A 471 4.28 -9.71 -8.24
N HIS A 472 4.05 -9.07 -9.38
CA HIS A 472 4.69 -7.80 -9.71
C HIS A 472 4.40 -6.74 -8.66
N GLN A 473 3.14 -6.59 -8.25
CA GLN A 473 2.71 -5.57 -7.30
C GLN A 473 3.23 -5.83 -5.88
N VAL A 474 3.14 -7.07 -5.40
CA VAL A 474 3.63 -7.42 -4.06
C VAL A 474 5.14 -7.24 -3.97
N MET A 475 5.90 -7.71 -4.96
CA MET A 475 7.35 -7.55 -4.96
C MET A 475 7.76 -6.08 -5.05
N THR A 476 7.11 -5.28 -5.92
CA THR A 476 7.34 -3.84 -6.00
C THR A 476 7.05 -3.16 -4.66
N ASN A 477 5.91 -3.43 -4.06
CA ASN A 477 5.53 -2.87 -2.76
C ASN A 477 6.54 -3.27 -1.66
N TYR A 478 6.94 -4.54 -1.63
CA TYR A 478 7.90 -5.06 -0.67
C TYR A 478 9.26 -4.35 -0.78
N TRP A 479 9.81 -4.21 -1.98
CA TRP A 479 11.07 -3.49 -2.19
C TRP A 479 10.98 -2.02 -1.79
N ILE A 480 9.89 -1.35 -2.17
CA ILE A 480 9.68 0.05 -1.79
C ILE A 480 9.55 0.18 -0.26
N TYR A 481 8.86 -0.76 0.42
CA TYR A 481 8.83 -0.76 1.89
C TYR A 481 10.17 -1.07 2.54
N ARG A 482 11.01 -1.92 1.94
CA ARG A 482 12.40 -2.07 2.40
C ARG A 482 13.15 -0.75 2.34
N LEU A 483 13.09 -0.05 1.21
CA LEU A 483 13.68 1.29 1.05
C LEU A 483 13.09 2.29 2.06
N ARG A 484 11.77 2.25 2.25
CA ARG A 484 11.05 3.11 3.21
C ARG A 484 11.51 2.92 4.66
N LEU A 485 11.91 1.71 5.00
CA LEU A 485 12.41 1.32 6.33
C LEU A 485 13.94 1.40 6.43
N GLY A 486 14.63 1.90 5.40
CA GLY A 486 16.09 2.01 5.38
C GLY A 486 16.80 0.65 5.31
N GLN A 487 16.12 -0.37 4.79
CA GLN A 487 16.66 -1.73 4.68
C GLN A 487 17.26 -1.98 3.30
N PRO A 488 18.28 -2.85 3.18
CA PRO A 488 18.74 -3.35 1.90
C PRO A 488 17.70 -4.24 1.21
N THR A 489 17.89 -4.46 -0.11
CA THR A 489 16.96 -5.25 -0.94
C THR A 489 17.70 -6.44 -1.59
N PRO A 490 18.19 -7.43 -0.79
CA PRO A 490 19.00 -8.53 -1.31
C PRO A 490 18.25 -9.42 -2.31
N ASP A 491 16.95 -9.54 -2.18
CA ASP A 491 16.07 -10.26 -3.08
C ASP A 491 15.86 -9.53 -4.42
N LEU A 492 15.90 -8.20 -4.45
CA LEU A 492 15.98 -7.42 -5.69
C LEU A 492 17.35 -7.60 -6.36
N ASP A 493 18.43 -7.65 -5.57
CA ASP A 493 19.78 -7.92 -6.06
C ASP A 493 19.88 -9.30 -6.74
N ALA A 494 19.36 -10.33 -6.05
CA ALA A 494 19.32 -11.69 -6.59
C ALA A 494 18.56 -11.72 -7.92
N LEU A 495 17.38 -11.10 -7.96
CA LEU A 495 16.56 -11.10 -9.17
C LEU A 495 17.21 -10.32 -10.33
N ALA A 496 17.92 -9.22 -10.04
CA ALA A 496 18.70 -8.46 -11.02
C ALA A 496 19.88 -9.29 -11.57
N ALA A 497 20.47 -10.15 -10.75
CA ALA A 497 21.50 -11.11 -11.15
C ALA A 497 20.93 -12.34 -11.91
N GLY A 498 19.60 -12.47 -12.01
CA GLY A 498 18.93 -13.62 -12.62
C GLY A 498 18.76 -14.81 -11.67
N GLU A 499 18.95 -14.59 -10.38
CA GLU A 499 18.80 -15.58 -9.32
C GLU A 499 17.40 -15.54 -8.70
N TRP A 500 17.01 -16.62 -8.01
CA TRP A 500 15.73 -16.69 -7.32
C TRP A 500 15.74 -15.82 -6.05
N PRO A 501 14.71 -14.96 -5.85
CA PRO A 501 14.64 -14.12 -4.67
C PRO A 501 14.20 -14.95 -3.45
N ILE A 502 15.12 -15.19 -2.54
CA ILE A 502 14.86 -15.91 -1.29
C ILE A 502 14.63 -14.91 -0.16
N TYR A 503 13.59 -15.11 0.61
CA TYR A 503 13.27 -14.28 1.76
C TYR A 503 14.40 -14.26 2.78
N THR A 504 14.80 -13.06 3.18
CA THR A 504 15.78 -12.81 4.24
C THR A 504 15.15 -11.87 5.26
N ALA A 505 15.05 -12.31 6.52
CA ALA A 505 14.56 -11.47 7.60
C ALA A 505 15.60 -10.39 7.94
N LEU A 506 15.18 -9.11 7.89
CA LEU A 506 16.06 -7.96 8.17
C LEU A 506 15.55 -7.08 9.31
N ASP A 507 14.32 -7.25 9.78
CA ASP A 507 13.84 -6.60 11.00
C ASP A 507 14.47 -7.30 12.22
N ASN A 508 15.13 -6.54 13.08
CA ASN A 508 15.76 -7.06 14.32
C ASN A 508 14.76 -7.69 15.32
N SER A 509 13.46 -7.49 15.10
CA SER A 509 12.38 -8.11 15.86
C SER A 509 11.88 -9.44 15.26
N ALA A 510 12.40 -9.83 14.10
CA ALA A 510 11.98 -11.03 13.39
C ALA A 510 12.86 -12.22 13.81
N GLU A 511 12.81 -12.65 15.07
CA GLU A 511 13.21 -14.00 15.46
C GLU A 511 12.14 -15.00 15.02
N ALA A 512 11.87 -15.08 13.72
CA ALA A 512 11.10 -16.19 13.19
C ALA A 512 12.07 -17.33 12.84
N PRO A 513 11.84 -18.57 13.30
CA PRO A 513 12.63 -19.70 12.87
C PRO A 513 12.27 -20.06 11.42
N ILE A 514 12.79 -19.29 10.48
CA ILE A 514 12.82 -19.72 9.08
C ILE A 514 13.96 -20.73 9.02
N ARG A 515 13.61 -22.00 8.86
CA ARG A 515 14.58 -23.05 8.61
C ARG A 515 15.25 -22.74 7.27
N HIS A 516 16.47 -22.22 7.31
CA HIS A 516 17.32 -22.23 6.14
C HIS A 516 17.57 -23.69 5.76
N ALA A 517 17.15 -24.08 4.56
CA ALA A 517 17.57 -25.34 4.01
C ALA A 517 19.10 -25.31 3.91
N GLU A 518 19.78 -26.03 4.79
CA GLU A 518 21.19 -26.33 4.62
C GLU A 518 21.35 -26.97 3.25
N ASN A 519 22.23 -26.41 2.45
CA ASN A 519 22.63 -26.94 1.15
C ASN A 519 22.86 -28.45 1.23
N ARG A 520 22.04 -29.22 0.55
CA ARG A 520 22.37 -30.56 0.09
C ARG A 520 22.30 -30.63 -1.43
#